data_01019c246209cc24335958f5e90118a4
#
_entry.id   01019c246209cc24335958f5e90118a4
#
_cell.length_a   1.000
_cell.length_b   1.000
_cell.length_c   1.000
_cell.angle_alpha   90.00
_cell.angle_beta   90.00
_cell.angle_gamma   90.00
#
_symmetry.space_group_name_H-M   'P 1'
#
loop_
_entity.id
_entity.type
_entity.pdbx_description
1 polymer ?
#
loop_
_entity_poly.entity_id
_entity_poly.type
_entity_poly.pdbx_seq_one_letter_code
_entity_poly.pdbx_strand_id
1 'polypeptide(L)'
;MKYTTKAKLKDGSTVYRFIPPKDARLSGVVKNMTFKDGRAARYEIPKLIKIVEDFRRGKILAGNVDVNSNLRQILAYYYSTGQFNSLSFRTQKTYTYGLNKICSTKMFGRELGDITLKYLTPTHCTELYETWVRSASVDNANQLSRMFSVVLNFCISLGLIDRNPMSIVKKRSHKPRSVVWTREQVELFIDTAFSQFKYRNIGLLALMCYEWGQRPIDIRLLNWESVDFDNKMVTITQTKRGATVQLPLDTKLEELLLQQKEDWGFQEYVIPHQRPSDGAYAPIEHSQVSTLANEVKALCDLPSELQMGDLRKTAITELIRSGVDQLAIMSVTGHRNVQSLNPYNKHNFNTAKSA
;
A
#
# COMPACT_ATOMS: atom_id res chain seq x y z
N MET A 1 -10.40 34.06 4.69
CA MET A 1 -11.09 33.09 3.78
C MET A 1 -10.56 31.70 4.10
N LYS A 2 -11.41 30.66 4.05
CA LYS A 2 -10.94 29.27 4.23
C LYS A 2 -9.84 28.93 3.20
N TYR A 3 -8.86 28.15 3.63
CA TYR A 3 -7.77 27.63 2.77
C TYR A 3 -6.90 28.71 2.11
N THR A 4 -6.84 29.91 2.68
CA THR A 4 -6.11 31.05 2.10
C THR A 4 -5.08 31.59 3.07
N THR A 5 -3.86 31.83 2.59
CA THR A 5 -2.80 32.53 3.32
C THR A 5 -2.34 33.76 2.54
N LYS A 6 -1.99 34.82 3.27
CA LYS A 6 -1.42 36.04 2.71
C LYS A 6 0.06 36.07 3.09
N ALA A 7 0.94 36.25 2.12
CA ALA A 7 2.37 36.33 2.34
C ALA A 7 2.97 37.56 1.63
N LYS A 8 3.95 38.22 2.30
CA LYS A 8 4.77 39.25 1.67
C LYS A 8 6.01 38.60 1.07
N LEU A 9 6.33 38.94 -0.16
CA LEU A 9 7.56 38.52 -0.82
C LEU A 9 8.72 39.46 -0.44
N LYS A 10 9.94 39.06 -0.77
CA LYS A 10 11.17 39.83 -0.49
C LYS A 10 11.17 41.21 -1.18
N ASP A 11 10.46 41.36 -2.29
CA ASP A 11 10.27 42.61 -3.04
C ASP A 11 9.18 43.53 -2.45
N GLY A 12 8.62 43.20 -1.29
CA GLY A 12 7.55 43.95 -0.64
C GLY A 12 6.14 43.68 -1.20
N SER A 13 6.01 42.99 -2.32
CA SER A 13 4.72 42.65 -2.91
C SER A 13 3.94 41.63 -2.06
N THR A 14 2.63 41.70 -2.11
CA THR A 14 1.75 40.79 -1.38
C THR A 14 1.17 39.75 -2.33
N VAL A 15 1.27 38.48 -1.96
CA VAL A 15 0.64 37.36 -2.68
C VAL A 15 -0.41 36.68 -1.83
N TYR A 16 -1.45 36.18 -2.46
CA TYR A 16 -2.52 35.40 -1.87
C TYR A 16 -2.38 33.97 -2.34
N ARG A 17 -2.18 33.02 -1.42
CA ARG A 17 -2.05 31.61 -1.74
C ARG A 17 -3.32 30.88 -1.32
N PHE A 18 -3.95 30.20 -2.27
CA PHE A 18 -4.99 29.24 -2.01
C PHE A 18 -4.36 27.84 -1.88
N ILE A 19 -4.50 27.24 -0.70
CA ILE A 19 -3.95 25.90 -0.37
C ILE A 19 -5.14 25.03 0.02
N PRO A 20 -5.74 24.30 -0.95
CA PRO A 20 -6.88 23.44 -0.67
C PRO A 20 -6.50 22.29 0.26
N PRO A 21 -7.50 21.72 0.98
CA PRO A 21 -7.28 20.55 1.82
C PRO A 21 -6.67 19.40 1.03
N LYS A 22 -5.97 18.53 1.75
CA LYS A 22 -5.19 17.42 1.17
C LYS A 22 -6.05 16.49 0.32
N ASP A 23 -7.28 16.16 0.76
CA ASP A 23 -8.27 15.38 0.03
C ASP A 23 -8.64 15.98 -1.32
N ALA A 24 -9.03 17.25 -1.35
CA ALA A 24 -9.40 17.95 -2.57
C ALA A 24 -8.21 18.19 -3.52
N ARG A 25 -7.01 18.37 -2.96
CA ARG A 25 -5.78 18.51 -3.74
C ARG A 25 -5.32 17.17 -4.34
N LEU A 26 -5.40 16.09 -3.58
CA LEU A 26 -5.03 14.75 -4.03
C LEU A 26 -6.02 14.20 -5.06
N SER A 27 -7.31 14.58 -4.98
CA SER A 27 -8.32 14.22 -5.98
C SER A 27 -8.16 14.98 -7.29
N GLY A 28 -7.28 15.99 -7.36
CA GLY A 28 -7.07 16.79 -8.56
C GLY A 28 -8.17 17.82 -8.88
N VAL A 29 -9.21 17.90 -8.05
CA VAL A 29 -10.33 18.84 -8.23
C VAL A 29 -9.88 20.29 -8.17
N VAL A 30 -8.92 20.59 -7.30
CA VAL A 30 -8.30 21.90 -7.17
C VAL A 30 -6.80 21.76 -6.89
N LYS A 31 -6.02 22.73 -7.41
CA LYS A 31 -4.57 22.83 -7.20
C LYS A 31 -4.25 23.97 -6.20
N ASN A 32 -3.03 23.96 -5.66
CA ASN A 32 -2.49 25.16 -5.01
C ASN A 32 -2.40 26.28 -6.05
N MET A 33 -2.91 27.45 -5.70
CA MET A 33 -2.88 28.62 -6.60
C MET A 33 -2.30 29.81 -5.86
N THR A 34 -1.55 30.65 -6.59
CA THR A 34 -0.97 31.89 -6.05
C THR A 34 -1.44 33.05 -6.94
N PHE A 35 -2.02 34.04 -6.31
CA PHE A 35 -2.50 35.25 -6.96
C PHE A 35 -1.62 36.43 -6.53
N LYS A 36 -1.05 37.14 -7.49
CA LYS A 36 -0.29 38.37 -7.26
C LYS A 36 -1.20 39.60 -7.14
N ASP A 37 -2.36 39.54 -7.76
CA ASP A 37 -3.37 40.60 -7.69
C ASP A 37 -4.46 40.28 -6.66
N GLY A 38 -4.67 41.20 -5.73
CA GLY A 38 -5.68 41.08 -4.67
C GLY A 38 -7.15 41.11 -5.20
N ARG A 39 -7.41 41.73 -6.34
CA ARG A 39 -8.74 41.71 -6.98
C ARG A 39 -9.04 40.34 -7.58
N ALA A 40 -8.08 39.79 -8.33
CA ALA A 40 -8.18 38.44 -8.86
C ALA A 40 -8.33 37.40 -7.72
N ALA A 41 -7.58 37.51 -6.65
CA ALA A 41 -7.71 36.64 -5.48
C ALA A 41 -9.11 36.71 -4.85
N ARG A 42 -9.68 37.92 -4.68
CA ARG A 42 -11.03 38.11 -4.11
C ARG A 42 -12.13 37.51 -4.98
N TYR A 43 -11.96 37.48 -6.29
CA TYR A 43 -12.91 36.94 -7.22
C TYR A 43 -12.80 35.42 -7.40
N GLU A 44 -11.58 34.88 -7.51
CA GLU A 44 -11.36 33.48 -7.83
C GLU A 44 -11.38 32.57 -6.59
N ILE A 45 -10.83 33.00 -5.45
CA ILE A 45 -10.75 32.17 -4.25
C ILE A 45 -12.13 31.72 -3.74
N PRO A 46 -13.20 32.54 -3.70
CA PRO A 46 -14.51 32.05 -3.28
C PRO A 46 -15.06 30.96 -4.20
N LYS A 47 -14.79 31.00 -5.50
CA LYS A 47 -15.19 29.97 -6.45
C LYS A 47 -14.44 28.66 -6.15
N LEU A 48 -13.13 28.76 -5.90
CA LEU A 48 -12.30 27.59 -5.54
C LEU A 48 -12.73 26.97 -4.21
N ILE A 49 -13.10 27.80 -3.22
CA ILE A 49 -13.66 27.31 -1.94
C ILE A 49 -14.96 26.56 -2.18
N LYS A 50 -15.86 27.11 -3.00
CA LYS A 50 -17.11 26.47 -3.36
C LYS A 50 -16.86 25.12 -4.04
N ILE A 51 -15.92 25.03 -4.96
CA ILE A 51 -15.50 23.79 -5.60
C ILE A 51 -15.04 22.76 -4.55
N VAL A 52 -14.21 23.15 -3.58
CA VAL A 52 -13.78 22.26 -2.48
C VAL A 52 -14.95 21.80 -1.62
N GLU A 53 -15.87 22.72 -1.28
CA GLU A 53 -17.03 22.39 -0.44
C GLU A 53 -18.02 21.48 -1.18
N ASP A 54 -18.26 21.75 -2.46
CA ASP A 54 -19.13 20.92 -3.29
C ASP A 54 -18.50 19.53 -3.53
N PHE A 55 -17.18 19.44 -3.71
CA PHE A 55 -16.44 18.18 -3.74
C PHE A 55 -16.65 17.39 -2.44
N ARG A 56 -16.46 18.02 -1.28
CA ARG A 56 -16.63 17.36 0.02
C ARG A 56 -18.07 16.96 0.32
N ARG A 57 -19.04 17.64 -0.27
CA ARG A 57 -20.47 17.29 -0.18
C ARG A 57 -20.89 16.28 -1.25
N GLY A 58 -19.97 15.78 -2.08
CA GLY A 58 -20.29 14.90 -3.20
C GLY A 58 -21.12 15.53 -4.32
N LYS A 59 -21.25 16.88 -4.34
CA LYS A 59 -22.09 17.60 -5.32
C LYS A 59 -21.39 17.89 -6.64
N ILE A 60 -20.08 18.06 -6.66
CA ILE A 60 -19.32 18.37 -7.89
C ILE A 60 -19.34 17.23 -8.90
N LEU A 61 -19.67 16.05 -8.45
CA LEU A 61 -19.47 14.82 -9.21
C LEU A 61 -20.74 14.32 -9.88
N ALA A 62 -21.86 14.91 -9.57
CA ALA A 62 -23.13 14.69 -10.29
C ALA A 62 -23.21 15.47 -11.61
N GLY A 63 -22.21 16.29 -11.92
CA GLY A 63 -22.15 17.10 -13.14
C GLY A 63 -21.30 16.44 -14.22
N ASN A 64 -21.94 15.70 -15.08
CA ASN A 64 -21.63 15.50 -16.50
C ASN A 64 -20.16 15.34 -16.88
N VAL A 65 -19.57 14.16 -16.60
CA VAL A 65 -18.46 13.70 -17.43
C VAL A 65 -19.01 13.29 -18.78
N ASP A 66 -18.44 13.85 -19.83
CA ASP A 66 -18.77 13.60 -21.22
C ASP A 66 -17.51 13.24 -22.02
N VAL A 67 -17.67 12.99 -23.31
CA VAL A 67 -16.58 12.64 -24.23
C VAL A 67 -15.50 13.72 -24.36
N ASN A 68 -15.77 14.96 -23.91
CA ASN A 68 -14.85 16.09 -23.94
C ASN A 68 -14.16 16.30 -22.57
N SER A 69 -14.58 15.58 -21.54
CA SER A 69 -13.99 15.69 -20.21
C SER A 69 -12.54 15.26 -20.23
N ASN A 70 -11.69 16.02 -19.52
CA ASN A 70 -10.29 15.65 -19.35
C ASN A 70 -10.13 14.59 -18.25
N LEU A 71 -8.95 13.99 -18.19
CA LEU A 71 -8.69 12.92 -17.23
C LEU A 71 -8.89 13.36 -15.78
N ARG A 72 -8.58 14.62 -15.40
CA ARG A 72 -8.80 15.09 -14.02
C ARG A 72 -10.29 15.14 -13.66
N GLN A 73 -11.13 15.57 -14.57
CA GLN A 73 -12.59 15.61 -14.38
C GLN A 73 -13.13 14.19 -14.22
N ILE A 74 -12.67 13.26 -15.07
CA ILE A 74 -13.05 11.85 -15.00
C ILE A 74 -12.60 11.23 -13.67
N LEU A 75 -11.37 11.50 -13.22
CA LEU A 75 -10.88 10.99 -11.93
C LEU A 75 -11.65 11.57 -10.74
N ALA A 76 -12.01 12.86 -10.80
CA ALA A 76 -12.85 13.47 -9.78
C ALA A 76 -14.19 12.74 -9.66
N TYR A 77 -14.81 12.41 -10.80
CA TYR A 77 -16.03 11.59 -10.84
C TYR A 77 -15.77 10.15 -10.33
N TYR A 78 -14.73 9.47 -10.79
CA TYR A 78 -14.37 8.12 -10.35
C TYR A 78 -14.22 8.01 -8.82
N TYR A 79 -13.56 8.98 -8.19
CA TYR A 79 -13.35 9.00 -6.73
C TYR A 79 -14.64 9.16 -5.93
N SER A 80 -15.74 9.63 -6.52
CA SER A 80 -17.04 9.72 -5.85
C SER A 80 -17.90 8.48 -6.00
N THR A 81 -17.53 7.58 -6.90
CA THR A 81 -18.35 6.40 -7.18
C THR A 81 -18.28 5.38 -6.04
N GLY A 82 -19.35 4.60 -5.89
CA GLY A 82 -19.36 3.45 -4.99
C GLY A 82 -18.26 2.45 -5.30
N GLN A 83 -17.89 2.31 -6.59
CA GLN A 83 -16.80 1.43 -7.03
C GLN A 83 -15.45 1.83 -6.38
N PHE A 84 -15.12 3.11 -6.31
CA PHE A 84 -13.90 3.57 -5.65
C PHE A 84 -14.03 3.52 -4.12
N ASN A 85 -15.16 3.95 -3.58
CA ASN A 85 -15.40 4.05 -2.14
C ASN A 85 -15.52 2.67 -1.45
N SER A 86 -15.85 1.61 -2.19
CA SER A 86 -15.85 0.23 -1.68
C SER A 86 -14.43 -0.37 -1.53
N LEU A 87 -13.41 0.28 -2.11
CA LEU A 87 -12.03 -0.15 -1.96
C LEU A 87 -11.53 0.11 -0.52
N SER A 88 -10.64 -0.75 -0.02
CA SER A 88 -9.99 -0.50 1.27
C SER A 88 -9.27 0.86 1.27
N PHE A 89 -9.23 1.55 2.41
CA PHE A 89 -8.56 2.84 2.57
C PHE A 89 -7.13 2.86 2.01
N ARG A 90 -6.36 1.80 2.25
CA ARG A 90 -5.00 1.67 1.71
C ARG A 90 -5.00 1.61 0.18
N THR A 91 -5.94 0.89 -0.42
CA THR A 91 -6.08 0.81 -1.88
C THR A 91 -6.47 2.16 -2.46
N GLN A 92 -7.45 2.85 -1.85
CA GLN A 92 -7.85 4.21 -2.25
C GLN A 92 -6.64 5.16 -2.23
N LYS A 93 -5.85 5.16 -1.15
CA LYS A 93 -4.63 5.99 -1.02
C LYS A 93 -3.61 5.67 -2.12
N THR A 94 -3.40 4.39 -2.41
CA THR A 94 -2.46 3.94 -3.45
C THR A 94 -2.93 4.36 -4.84
N TYR A 95 -4.23 4.19 -5.14
CA TYR A 95 -4.82 4.62 -6.40
C TYR A 95 -4.75 6.14 -6.57
N THR A 96 -5.13 6.90 -5.56
CA THR A 96 -5.06 8.37 -5.58
C THR A 96 -3.64 8.85 -5.86
N TYR A 97 -2.64 8.27 -5.20
CA TYR A 97 -1.23 8.61 -5.45
C TYR A 97 -0.80 8.25 -6.88
N GLY A 98 -1.08 7.03 -7.34
CA GLY A 98 -0.69 6.55 -8.66
C GLY A 98 -1.40 7.31 -9.79
N LEU A 99 -2.71 7.54 -9.67
CA LEU A 99 -3.49 8.29 -10.66
C LEU A 99 -3.09 9.77 -10.72
N ASN A 100 -2.71 10.39 -9.61
CA ASN A 100 -2.13 11.73 -9.62
C ASN A 100 -0.78 11.77 -10.35
N LYS A 101 0.07 10.76 -10.16
CA LYS A 101 1.32 10.62 -10.91
C LYS A 101 1.07 10.46 -12.41
N ILE A 102 0.06 9.68 -12.79
CA ILE A 102 -0.40 9.55 -14.19
C ILE A 102 -0.84 10.91 -14.73
N CYS A 103 -1.68 11.65 -14.01
CA CYS A 103 -2.13 12.99 -14.41
C CYS A 103 -0.98 13.98 -14.62
N SER A 104 0.08 13.89 -13.81
CA SER A 104 1.26 14.76 -13.90
C SER A 104 2.25 14.34 -14.98
N THR A 105 2.06 13.18 -15.61
CA THR A 105 2.91 12.75 -16.73
C THR A 105 2.68 13.67 -17.93
N LYS A 106 3.78 14.18 -18.51
CA LYS A 106 3.69 15.06 -19.67
C LYS A 106 3.46 14.27 -20.96
N MET A 107 2.52 14.73 -21.76
CA MET A 107 2.23 14.27 -23.13
C MET A 107 1.83 15.47 -23.97
N PHE A 108 2.33 15.59 -25.20
CA PHE A 108 2.08 16.72 -26.09
C PHE A 108 2.34 18.11 -25.45
N GLY A 109 3.38 18.22 -24.62
CA GLY A 109 3.71 19.45 -23.91
C GLY A 109 2.76 19.84 -22.77
N ARG A 110 1.72 19.03 -22.48
CA ARG A 110 0.74 19.22 -21.41
C ARG A 110 0.78 18.09 -20.40
N GLU A 111 0.17 18.28 -19.24
CA GLU A 111 -0.08 17.16 -18.31
C GLU A 111 -1.21 16.27 -18.86
N LEU A 112 -1.03 14.95 -18.76
CA LEU A 112 -2.05 13.98 -19.18
C LEU A 112 -3.42 14.23 -18.51
N GLY A 113 -3.38 14.73 -17.27
CA GLY A 113 -4.58 15.13 -16.53
C GLY A 113 -5.44 16.16 -17.22
N ASP A 114 -4.87 16.98 -18.10
CA ASP A 114 -5.54 18.06 -18.82
C ASP A 114 -5.93 17.65 -20.26
N ILE A 115 -5.67 16.38 -20.64
CA ILE A 115 -5.98 15.84 -21.97
C ILE A 115 -7.30 15.07 -21.94
N THR A 116 -8.09 15.24 -23.00
CA THR A 116 -9.34 14.50 -23.23
C THR A 116 -9.03 13.09 -23.72
N LEU A 117 -9.60 12.07 -23.07
CA LEU A 117 -9.24 10.67 -23.31
C LEU A 117 -9.66 10.14 -24.69
N LYS A 118 -10.63 10.74 -25.36
CA LYS A 118 -11.05 10.33 -26.71
C LYS A 118 -9.93 10.37 -27.75
N TYR A 119 -8.89 11.17 -27.50
CA TYR A 119 -7.72 11.27 -28.40
C TYR A 119 -6.59 10.31 -28.02
N LEU A 120 -6.76 9.54 -26.97
CA LEU A 120 -5.72 8.62 -26.48
C LEU A 120 -5.68 7.36 -27.34
N THR A 121 -4.58 7.18 -28.05
CA THR A 121 -4.34 6.00 -28.91
C THR A 121 -3.48 4.96 -28.19
N PRO A 122 -3.44 3.71 -28.68
CA PRO A 122 -2.49 2.70 -28.20
C PRO A 122 -1.02 3.13 -28.29
N THR A 123 -0.65 3.88 -29.34
CA THR A 123 0.70 4.44 -29.49
C THR A 123 1.03 5.39 -28.35
N HIS A 124 0.13 6.31 -28.03
CA HIS A 124 0.30 7.22 -26.89
C HIS A 124 0.42 6.48 -25.55
N CYS A 125 -0.35 5.41 -25.37
CA CYS A 125 -0.26 4.57 -24.17
C CYS A 125 1.08 3.83 -24.08
N THR A 126 1.65 3.41 -25.21
CA THR A 126 2.98 2.81 -25.27
C THR A 126 4.06 3.82 -24.88
N GLU A 127 3.99 5.04 -25.40
CA GLU A 127 4.92 6.13 -25.05
C GLU A 127 4.82 6.50 -23.55
N LEU A 128 3.61 6.57 -23.00
CA LEU A 128 3.40 6.77 -21.57
C LEU A 128 4.05 5.67 -20.74
N TYR A 129 3.84 4.41 -21.12
CA TYR A 129 4.42 3.26 -20.44
C TYR A 129 5.95 3.33 -20.44
N GLU A 130 6.58 3.60 -21.59
CA GLU A 130 8.03 3.75 -21.71
C GLU A 130 8.55 4.96 -20.90
N THR A 131 7.78 6.03 -20.82
CA THR A 131 8.11 7.18 -19.98
C THR A 131 8.11 6.80 -18.50
N TRP A 132 7.12 6.02 -18.03
CA TRP A 132 7.08 5.53 -16.66
C TRP A 132 8.19 4.55 -16.35
N VAL A 133 8.57 3.68 -17.31
CA VAL A 133 9.72 2.78 -17.16
C VAL A 133 11.01 3.56 -16.96
N ARG A 134 11.25 4.59 -17.80
CA ARG A 134 12.45 5.43 -17.71
C ARG A 134 12.50 6.29 -16.45
N SER A 135 11.35 6.81 -15.99
CA SER A 135 11.29 7.74 -14.86
C SER A 135 11.34 7.07 -13.47
N ALA A 136 11.09 5.75 -13.39
CA ALA A 136 11.05 5.05 -12.13
C ALA A 136 11.58 3.60 -12.24
N SER A 137 10.72 2.66 -12.64
CA SER A 137 11.06 1.23 -12.78
C SER A 137 9.98 0.51 -13.57
N VAL A 138 10.29 -0.70 -14.06
CA VAL A 138 9.33 -1.60 -14.72
C VAL A 138 8.13 -1.91 -13.82
N ASP A 139 8.37 -2.18 -12.53
CA ASP A 139 7.30 -2.45 -11.56
C ASP A 139 6.35 -1.27 -11.39
N ASN A 140 6.92 -0.07 -11.22
CA ASN A 140 6.12 1.13 -11.08
C ASN A 140 5.30 1.41 -12.35
N ALA A 141 5.92 1.27 -13.54
CA ALA A 141 5.23 1.41 -14.82
C ALA A 141 4.10 0.38 -14.98
N ASN A 142 4.34 -0.88 -14.60
CA ASN A 142 3.32 -1.94 -14.60
C ASN A 142 2.16 -1.62 -13.64
N GLN A 143 2.45 -1.06 -12.47
CA GLN A 143 1.45 -0.64 -11.49
C GLN A 143 0.61 0.53 -12.01
N LEU A 144 1.26 1.58 -12.53
CA LEU A 144 0.56 2.73 -13.14
C LEU A 144 -0.31 2.31 -14.32
N SER A 145 0.21 1.43 -15.19
CA SER A 145 -0.55 0.84 -16.31
C SER A 145 -1.83 0.13 -15.86
N ARG A 146 -1.75 -0.67 -14.78
CA ARG A 146 -2.93 -1.36 -14.21
C ARG A 146 -3.94 -0.38 -13.66
N MET A 147 -3.49 0.63 -12.90
CA MET A 147 -4.37 1.67 -12.34
C MET A 147 -5.04 2.47 -13.45
N PHE A 148 -4.28 2.85 -14.49
CA PHE A 148 -4.82 3.58 -15.63
C PHE A 148 -5.83 2.74 -16.41
N SER A 149 -5.56 1.45 -16.63
CA SER A 149 -6.50 0.52 -17.26
C SER A 149 -7.83 0.41 -16.51
N VAL A 150 -7.82 0.46 -15.17
CA VAL A 150 -9.06 0.45 -14.38
C VAL A 150 -9.89 1.70 -14.68
N VAL A 151 -9.25 2.88 -14.74
CA VAL A 151 -9.95 4.13 -15.08
C VAL A 151 -10.43 4.14 -16.52
N LEU A 152 -9.65 3.64 -17.48
CA LEU A 152 -10.07 3.55 -18.87
C LEU A 152 -11.25 2.57 -19.05
N ASN A 153 -11.26 1.45 -18.33
CA ASN A 153 -12.41 0.55 -18.30
C ASN A 153 -13.65 1.21 -17.67
N PHE A 154 -13.47 2.01 -16.65
CA PHE A 154 -14.54 2.83 -16.10
C PHE A 154 -15.07 3.83 -17.14
N CYS A 155 -14.20 4.45 -17.95
CA CYS A 155 -14.63 5.32 -19.07
C CYS A 155 -15.43 4.57 -20.12
N ILE A 156 -15.10 3.29 -20.41
CA ILE A 156 -15.90 2.43 -21.31
C ILE A 156 -17.31 2.22 -20.73
N SER A 157 -17.41 1.92 -19.42
CA SER A 157 -18.72 1.71 -18.77
C SER A 157 -19.61 2.96 -18.78
N LEU A 158 -19.02 4.14 -18.94
CA LEU A 158 -19.72 5.42 -19.09
C LEU A 158 -19.96 5.81 -20.58
N GLY A 159 -19.51 5.00 -21.54
CA GLY A 159 -19.62 5.35 -22.97
C GLY A 159 -18.72 6.51 -23.42
N LEU A 160 -17.67 6.85 -22.66
CA LEU A 160 -16.75 7.96 -22.98
C LEU A 160 -15.69 7.57 -24.01
N ILE A 161 -15.35 6.29 -24.06
CA ILE A 161 -14.44 5.66 -25.04
C ILE A 161 -14.93 4.25 -25.37
N ASP A 162 -14.69 3.78 -26.60
CA ASP A 162 -15.16 2.47 -27.05
C ASP A 162 -14.26 1.32 -26.62
N ARG A 163 -12.97 1.59 -26.40
CA ARG A 163 -11.96 0.58 -26.06
C ARG A 163 -10.88 1.14 -25.15
N ASN A 164 -10.26 0.25 -24.39
CA ASN A 164 -9.14 0.63 -23.53
C ASN A 164 -7.82 0.57 -24.33
N PRO A 165 -7.21 1.72 -24.67
CA PRO A 165 -5.98 1.73 -25.46
C PRO A 165 -4.76 1.19 -24.69
N MET A 166 -4.81 1.16 -23.36
CA MET A 166 -3.73 0.60 -22.52
C MET A 166 -3.73 -0.96 -22.55
N SER A 167 -4.82 -1.60 -22.96
CA SER A 167 -4.92 -3.07 -23.00
C SER A 167 -3.95 -3.72 -24.01
N ILE A 168 -3.59 -2.99 -25.06
CA ILE A 168 -2.72 -3.47 -26.14
C ILE A 168 -1.24 -3.25 -25.80
N VAL A 169 -0.92 -2.41 -24.80
CA VAL A 169 0.46 -2.10 -24.42
C VAL A 169 1.16 -3.35 -23.88
N LYS A 170 2.23 -3.77 -24.56
CA LYS A 170 3.06 -4.89 -24.15
C LYS A 170 3.91 -4.51 -22.94
N LYS A 171 3.51 -5.00 -21.77
CA LYS A 171 4.21 -4.73 -20.51
C LYS A 171 5.48 -5.57 -20.41
N ARG A 172 6.54 -4.97 -19.89
CA ARG A 172 7.80 -5.68 -19.63
C ARG A 172 7.61 -6.63 -18.46
N SER A 173 8.19 -7.83 -18.56
CA SER A 173 8.21 -8.78 -17.44
C SER A 173 9.15 -8.27 -16.35
N HIS A 174 8.72 -8.40 -15.12
CA HIS A 174 9.55 -8.20 -13.94
C HIS A 174 9.78 -9.54 -13.25
N LYS A 175 11.04 -9.84 -12.93
CA LYS A 175 11.35 -11.06 -12.17
C LYS A 175 10.85 -10.89 -10.74
N PRO A 176 10.01 -11.80 -10.24
CA PRO A 176 9.59 -11.77 -8.84
C PRO A 176 10.82 -11.78 -7.93
N ARG A 177 10.76 -11.03 -6.83
CA ARG A 177 11.78 -11.05 -5.80
C ARG A 177 11.94 -12.47 -5.24
N SER A 178 13.17 -12.99 -5.29
CA SER A 178 13.46 -14.37 -4.88
C SER A 178 14.21 -14.49 -3.54
N VAL A 179 14.38 -13.39 -2.81
CA VAL A 179 15.10 -13.38 -1.54
C VAL A 179 14.41 -14.26 -0.51
N VAL A 180 15.19 -15.10 0.15
CA VAL A 180 14.83 -15.97 1.26
C VAL A 180 15.91 -15.78 2.32
N TRP A 181 15.52 -15.64 3.58
CA TRP A 181 16.46 -15.56 4.70
C TRP A 181 17.06 -16.94 4.96
N THR A 182 18.29 -17.01 5.45
CA THR A 182 18.79 -18.24 6.06
C THR A 182 18.27 -18.34 7.48
N ARG A 183 18.30 -19.54 8.04
CA ARG A 183 17.87 -19.78 9.42
C ARG A 183 18.71 -18.98 10.41
N GLU A 184 20.02 -18.96 10.21
CA GLU A 184 20.96 -18.19 11.03
C GLU A 184 20.67 -16.68 10.98
N GLN A 185 20.27 -16.16 9.81
CA GLN A 185 19.87 -14.75 9.66
C GLN A 185 18.59 -14.44 10.43
N VAL A 186 17.62 -15.36 10.40
CA VAL A 186 16.36 -15.21 11.15
C VAL A 186 16.63 -15.21 12.65
N GLU A 187 17.39 -16.18 13.14
CA GLU A 187 17.76 -16.34 14.55
C GLU A 187 18.55 -15.10 15.03
N LEU A 188 19.59 -14.70 14.31
CA LEU A 188 20.39 -13.52 14.63
C LEU A 188 19.55 -12.23 14.70
N PHE A 189 18.61 -12.05 13.76
CA PHE A 189 17.72 -10.90 13.74
C PHE A 189 16.81 -10.88 14.98
N ILE A 190 16.20 -12.02 15.30
CA ILE A 190 15.28 -12.17 16.43
C ILE A 190 16.00 -11.92 17.75
N ASP A 191 17.15 -12.55 17.95
CA ASP A 191 17.96 -12.41 19.18
C ASP A 191 18.44 -10.96 19.37
N THR A 192 18.90 -10.33 18.28
CA THR A 192 19.29 -8.91 18.30
C THR A 192 18.10 -8.01 18.65
N ALA A 193 16.93 -8.29 18.08
CA ALA A 193 15.74 -7.52 18.37
C ALA A 193 15.26 -7.68 19.83
N PHE A 194 15.34 -8.88 20.39
CA PHE A 194 14.96 -9.13 21.79
C PHE A 194 16.00 -8.58 22.80
N SER A 195 17.23 -8.33 22.39
CA SER A 195 18.26 -7.75 23.28
C SER A 195 17.95 -6.32 23.75
N GLN A 196 17.03 -5.62 23.07
CA GLN A 196 16.65 -4.26 23.40
C GLN A 196 15.13 -4.06 23.40
N PHE A 197 14.60 -3.48 24.48
CA PHE A 197 13.16 -3.22 24.60
C PHE A 197 12.57 -2.45 23.42
N LYS A 198 13.32 -1.50 22.84
CA LYS A 198 12.92 -0.72 21.65
C LYS A 198 12.51 -1.61 20.46
N TYR A 199 13.19 -2.74 20.28
CA TYR A 199 13.00 -3.62 19.10
C TYR A 199 12.20 -4.88 19.41
N ARG A 200 11.83 -5.12 20.67
CA ARG A 200 11.12 -6.35 21.07
C ARG A 200 9.87 -6.63 20.24
N ASN A 201 9.06 -5.60 19.96
CA ASN A 201 7.87 -5.73 19.11
C ASN A 201 8.21 -6.17 17.67
N ILE A 202 9.37 -5.80 17.16
CA ILE A 202 9.83 -6.21 15.83
C ILE A 202 10.37 -7.65 15.87
N GLY A 203 11.07 -8.02 16.93
CA GLY A 203 11.50 -9.40 17.15
C GLY A 203 10.33 -10.37 17.24
N LEU A 204 9.29 -10.01 18.02
CA LEU A 204 8.08 -10.81 18.17
C LEU A 204 7.30 -10.91 16.85
N LEU A 205 7.19 -9.81 16.10
CA LEU A 205 6.57 -9.80 14.77
C LEU A 205 7.35 -10.69 13.79
N ALA A 206 8.70 -10.65 13.82
CA ALA A 206 9.54 -11.49 12.97
C ALA A 206 9.37 -12.96 13.29
N LEU A 207 9.41 -13.30 14.57
CA LEU A 207 9.25 -14.68 15.07
C LEU A 207 7.90 -15.25 14.62
N MET A 208 6.79 -14.56 14.88
CA MET A 208 5.45 -15.01 14.47
C MET A 208 5.28 -15.09 12.95
N CYS A 209 5.89 -14.17 12.18
CA CYS A 209 5.88 -14.26 10.72
C CYS A 209 6.62 -15.49 10.20
N TYR A 210 7.71 -15.86 10.84
CA TYR A 210 8.53 -17.01 10.48
C TYR A 210 7.91 -18.32 10.95
N GLU A 211 7.61 -18.48 12.24
CA GLU A 211 7.06 -19.72 12.81
C GLU A 211 5.69 -20.08 12.18
N TRP A 212 4.82 -19.12 12.02
CA TRP A 212 3.48 -19.34 11.48
C TRP A 212 3.35 -19.13 9.97
N GLY A 213 4.39 -18.68 9.31
CA GLY A 213 4.32 -18.38 7.89
C GLY A 213 3.28 -17.32 7.56
N GLN A 214 2.97 -16.36 8.46
CA GLN A 214 1.95 -15.33 8.26
C GLN A 214 2.53 -14.04 7.67
N ARG A 215 1.66 -13.19 7.12
CA ARG A 215 2.09 -11.90 6.58
C ARG A 215 2.31 -10.89 7.72
N PRO A 216 3.33 -10.02 7.62
CA PRO A 216 3.55 -8.98 8.65
C PRO A 216 2.33 -8.11 8.94
N ILE A 217 1.45 -7.88 7.94
CA ILE A 217 0.22 -7.10 8.14
C ILE A 217 -0.78 -7.84 9.03
N ASP A 218 -0.91 -9.15 8.89
CA ASP A 218 -1.86 -9.96 9.64
C ASP A 218 -1.40 -10.09 11.10
N ILE A 219 -0.10 -10.33 11.33
CA ILE A 219 0.51 -10.35 12.65
C ILE A 219 0.45 -8.99 13.35
N ARG A 220 0.73 -7.92 12.61
CA ARG A 220 0.70 -6.55 13.15
C ARG A 220 -0.68 -6.15 13.71
N LEU A 221 -1.74 -6.71 13.13
CA LEU A 221 -3.13 -6.43 13.53
C LEU A 221 -3.67 -7.45 14.54
N LEU A 222 -2.83 -8.38 15.01
CA LEU A 222 -3.24 -9.37 16.00
C LEU A 222 -3.61 -8.67 17.32
N ASN A 223 -4.77 -8.98 17.85
CA ASN A 223 -5.26 -8.53 19.14
C ASN A 223 -5.21 -9.65 20.19
N TRP A 224 -5.28 -9.27 21.46
CA TRP A 224 -5.22 -10.23 22.56
C TRP A 224 -6.40 -11.21 22.60
N GLU A 225 -7.57 -10.83 22.10
CA GLU A 225 -8.75 -11.68 22.00
C GLU A 225 -8.53 -12.87 21.05
N SER A 226 -7.61 -12.74 20.12
CA SER A 226 -7.23 -13.79 19.16
C SER A 226 -6.29 -14.83 19.74
N VAL A 227 -5.74 -14.60 20.95
CA VAL A 227 -4.76 -15.47 21.61
C VAL A 227 -5.44 -16.25 22.74
N ASP A 228 -5.63 -17.54 22.53
CA ASP A 228 -6.18 -18.47 23.51
C ASP A 228 -5.03 -19.24 24.18
N PHE A 229 -4.65 -18.79 25.37
CA PHE A 229 -3.56 -19.42 26.14
C PHE A 229 -3.99 -20.77 26.76
N ASP A 230 -5.28 -20.95 27.07
CA ASP A 230 -5.79 -22.17 27.69
C ASP A 230 -5.75 -23.33 26.69
N ASN A 231 -6.15 -23.08 25.45
CA ASN A 231 -6.11 -24.07 24.36
C ASN A 231 -4.80 -24.02 23.55
N LYS A 232 -3.85 -23.16 23.91
CA LYS A 232 -2.57 -22.95 23.22
C LYS A 232 -2.74 -22.70 21.71
N MET A 233 -3.63 -21.80 21.37
CA MET A 233 -3.97 -21.48 19.98
C MET A 233 -4.08 -19.99 19.71
N VAL A 234 -3.74 -19.59 18.48
CA VAL A 234 -3.99 -18.23 17.96
C VAL A 234 -4.84 -18.30 16.72
N THR A 235 -5.89 -17.49 16.67
CA THR A 235 -6.79 -17.40 15.53
C THR A 235 -6.49 -16.11 14.74
N ILE A 236 -6.11 -16.24 13.47
CA ILE A 236 -5.79 -15.10 12.60
C ILE A 236 -6.73 -15.03 11.42
N THR A 237 -7.49 -13.94 11.29
CA THR A 237 -8.25 -13.62 10.07
C THR A 237 -7.41 -12.76 9.15
N GLN A 238 -6.99 -13.33 8.02
CA GLN A 238 -6.08 -12.68 7.08
C GLN A 238 -6.75 -11.50 6.36
N THR A 239 -6.15 -10.31 6.46
CA THR A 239 -6.69 -9.06 5.91
C THR A 239 -6.87 -9.06 4.39
N LYS A 240 -6.01 -9.76 3.65
CA LYS A 240 -6.02 -9.74 2.17
C LYS A 240 -7.06 -10.65 1.54
N ARG A 241 -7.41 -11.77 2.19
CA ARG A 241 -8.26 -12.82 1.61
C ARG A 241 -9.42 -13.24 2.51
N GLY A 242 -9.50 -12.72 3.72
CA GLY A 242 -10.51 -13.08 4.72
C GLY A 242 -10.47 -14.56 5.14
N ALA A 243 -9.33 -15.25 4.91
CA ALA A 243 -9.15 -16.62 5.39
C ALA A 243 -8.85 -16.58 6.89
N THR A 244 -9.52 -17.40 7.67
CA THR A 244 -9.22 -17.62 9.09
C THR A 244 -8.36 -18.87 9.22
N VAL A 245 -7.24 -18.76 9.95
CA VAL A 245 -6.34 -19.85 10.27
C VAL A 245 -6.20 -19.96 11.79
N GLN A 246 -6.08 -21.18 12.27
CA GLN A 246 -5.77 -21.50 13.68
C GLN A 246 -4.36 -22.06 13.75
N LEU A 247 -3.54 -21.50 14.62
CA LEU A 247 -2.12 -21.73 14.71
C LEU A 247 -1.76 -22.16 16.12
N PRO A 248 -0.95 -23.21 16.32
CA PRO A 248 -0.55 -23.64 17.64
C PRO A 248 0.43 -22.64 18.27
N LEU A 249 0.35 -22.48 19.59
CA LEU A 249 1.37 -21.86 20.41
C LEU A 249 2.31 -22.95 20.92
N ASP A 250 3.57 -22.91 20.46
CA ASP A 250 4.63 -23.65 21.12
C ASP A 250 5.04 -23.00 22.44
N THR A 251 5.77 -23.73 23.27
CA THR A 251 6.16 -23.27 24.62
C THR A 251 6.95 -21.97 24.59
N LYS A 252 7.89 -21.83 23.66
CA LYS A 252 8.74 -20.62 23.55
C LYS A 252 7.91 -19.40 23.19
N LEU A 253 7.02 -19.52 22.22
CA LEU A 253 6.17 -18.40 21.77
C LEU A 253 5.10 -18.07 22.80
N GLU A 254 4.56 -19.07 23.50
CA GLU A 254 3.64 -18.88 24.63
C GLU A 254 4.29 -18.03 25.73
N GLU A 255 5.49 -18.39 26.18
CA GLU A 255 6.25 -17.65 27.20
C GLU A 255 6.48 -16.19 26.77
N LEU A 256 6.91 -15.97 25.54
CA LEU A 256 7.14 -14.63 25.00
C LEU A 256 5.85 -13.81 24.91
N LEU A 257 4.72 -14.43 24.55
CA LEU A 257 3.43 -13.77 24.50
C LEU A 257 2.85 -13.48 25.87
N LEU A 258 3.08 -14.36 26.86
CA LEU A 258 2.71 -14.08 28.27
C LEU A 258 3.48 -12.88 28.80
N GLN A 259 4.80 -12.84 28.61
CA GLN A 259 5.61 -11.67 28.98
C GLN A 259 5.18 -10.40 28.25
N GLN A 260 4.86 -10.50 26.97
CA GLN A 260 4.35 -9.38 26.19
C GLN A 260 2.99 -8.90 26.73
N LYS A 261 2.14 -9.81 27.21
CA LYS A 261 0.83 -9.51 27.81
C LYS A 261 0.96 -8.81 29.15
N GLU A 262 1.94 -9.18 29.96
CA GLU A 262 2.25 -8.46 31.21
C GLU A 262 2.58 -6.99 30.96
N ASP A 263 3.39 -6.71 29.92
CA ASP A 263 3.80 -5.34 29.59
C ASP A 263 2.77 -4.54 28.81
N TRP A 264 1.97 -5.20 27.95
CA TRP A 264 1.09 -4.54 26.98
C TRP A 264 -0.35 -5.03 26.97
N GLY A 265 -0.76 -5.89 27.91
CA GLY A 265 -2.12 -6.46 27.97
C GLY A 265 -3.21 -5.44 28.34
N PHE A 266 -2.84 -4.25 28.80
CA PHE A 266 -3.77 -3.17 29.12
C PHE A 266 -4.36 -2.47 27.89
N GLN A 267 -3.91 -2.81 26.68
CA GLN A 267 -4.41 -2.30 25.40
C GLN A 267 -4.70 -3.46 24.43
N GLU A 268 -5.32 -3.21 23.30
CA GLU A 268 -5.94 -4.22 22.43
C GLU A 268 -4.91 -5.11 21.67
N TYR A 269 -3.79 -4.56 21.21
CA TYR A 269 -2.92 -5.20 20.22
C TYR A 269 -1.75 -5.94 20.85
N VAL A 270 -1.41 -7.11 20.30
CA VAL A 270 -0.21 -7.89 20.70
C VAL A 270 1.08 -7.12 20.36
N ILE A 271 1.09 -6.40 19.23
CA ILE A 271 2.21 -5.59 18.77
C ILE A 271 1.78 -4.13 18.65
N PRO A 272 1.66 -3.39 19.77
CA PRO A 272 1.24 -2.00 19.75
C PRO A 272 2.36 -1.08 19.28
N HIS A 273 1.96 0.12 18.85
CA HIS A 273 2.85 1.26 18.82
C HIS A 273 3.30 1.58 20.25
N GLN A 274 4.60 1.82 20.46
CA GLN A 274 5.14 2.05 21.81
C GLN A 274 4.69 3.37 22.47
N ARG A 275 4.04 4.25 21.73
CA ARG A 275 3.49 5.51 22.22
C ARG A 275 2.03 5.64 21.80
N PRO A 276 1.12 6.01 22.72
CA PRO A 276 -0.26 6.26 22.36
C PRO A 276 -0.36 7.50 21.45
N SER A 277 -1.33 7.51 20.57
CA SER A 277 -1.78 8.69 19.82
C SER A 277 -3.19 9.03 20.27
N ASP A 278 -3.41 10.30 20.63
CA ASP A 278 -4.71 10.77 21.15
C ASP A 278 -5.25 9.93 22.32
N GLY A 279 -4.35 9.45 23.19
CA GLY A 279 -4.69 8.65 24.36
C GLY A 279 -5.00 7.17 24.09
N ALA A 280 -4.96 6.71 22.82
CA ALA A 280 -5.20 5.33 22.44
C ALA A 280 -3.95 4.66 21.85
N TYR A 281 -3.77 3.39 22.14
CA TYR A 281 -2.75 2.58 21.48
C TYR A 281 -3.29 2.03 20.15
N ALA A 282 -2.48 2.12 19.12
CA ALA A 282 -2.74 1.57 17.81
C ALA A 282 -1.73 0.45 17.51
N PRO A 283 -2.01 -0.46 16.56
CA PRO A 283 -1.01 -1.43 16.11
C PRO A 283 0.16 -0.69 15.48
N ILE A 284 1.37 -1.22 15.64
CA ILE A 284 2.58 -0.62 15.05
C ILE A 284 2.38 -0.32 13.56
N GLU A 285 2.75 0.85 13.08
CA GLU A 285 2.57 1.21 11.67
C GLU A 285 3.54 0.47 10.74
N HIS A 286 3.08 0.21 9.50
CA HIS A 286 3.91 -0.47 8.49
C HIS A 286 5.23 0.27 8.20
N SER A 287 5.21 1.60 8.19
CA SER A 287 6.40 2.45 8.03
C SER A 287 7.40 2.23 9.16
N GLN A 288 6.93 2.14 10.40
CA GLN A 288 7.76 1.86 11.56
C GLN A 288 8.33 0.45 11.56
N VAL A 289 7.53 -0.56 11.17
CA VAL A 289 8.04 -1.93 11.01
C VAL A 289 9.26 -1.93 10.09
N SER A 290 9.17 -1.23 8.94
CA SER A 290 10.29 -1.15 8.00
C SER A 290 11.49 -0.40 8.59
N THR A 291 11.27 0.70 9.28
CA THR A 291 12.34 1.52 9.89
C THR A 291 13.06 0.73 10.98
N LEU A 292 12.31 0.20 11.95
CA LEU A 292 12.90 -0.55 13.08
C LEU A 292 13.56 -1.86 12.62
N ALA A 293 12.97 -2.55 11.62
CA ALA A 293 13.61 -3.73 11.05
C ALA A 293 14.94 -3.40 10.34
N ASN A 294 15.05 -2.25 9.68
CA ASN A 294 16.31 -1.79 9.09
C ASN A 294 17.35 -1.44 10.17
N GLU A 295 16.92 -0.82 11.28
CA GLU A 295 17.81 -0.56 12.42
C GLU A 295 18.36 -1.87 13.02
N VAL A 296 17.50 -2.87 13.26
CA VAL A 296 17.95 -4.19 13.77
C VAL A 296 18.92 -4.87 12.80
N LYS A 297 18.60 -4.88 11.49
CA LYS A 297 19.52 -5.44 10.48
C LYS A 297 20.88 -4.75 10.49
N ALA A 298 20.92 -3.44 10.67
CA ALA A 298 22.17 -2.69 10.77
C ALA A 298 22.95 -3.03 12.03
N LEU A 299 22.28 -3.31 13.17
CA LEU A 299 22.93 -3.72 14.42
C LEU A 299 23.59 -5.09 14.33
N CYS A 300 23.07 -6.00 13.51
CA CYS A 300 23.59 -7.35 13.34
C CYS A 300 24.22 -7.61 11.96
N ASP A 301 24.55 -6.53 11.23
CA ASP A 301 25.22 -6.58 9.92
C ASP A 301 24.55 -7.49 8.88
N LEU A 302 23.21 -7.53 8.91
CA LEU A 302 22.42 -8.30 7.94
C LEU A 302 22.21 -7.54 6.64
N PRO A 303 22.13 -8.24 5.49
CA PRO A 303 21.91 -7.63 4.18
C PRO A 303 20.67 -6.72 4.14
N SER A 304 20.85 -5.51 3.61
CA SER A 304 19.78 -4.49 3.55
C SER A 304 18.59 -4.92 2.68
N GLU A 305 18.82 -5.81 1.71
CA GLU A 305 17.76 -6.36 0.86
C GLU A 305 16.75 -7.24 1.58
N LEU A 306 17.09 -7.83 2.73
CA LEU A 306 16.17 -8.67 3.50
C LEU A 306 14.97 -7.84 3.99
N GLN A 307 13.76 -8.35 3.78
CA GLN A 307 12.52 -7.67 4.19
C GLN A 307 11.69 -8.56 5.11
N MET A 308 10.95 -7.94 6.03
CA MET A 308 10.03 -8.66 6.93
C MET A 308 9.00 -9.51 6.17
N GLY A 309 8.58 -9.06 4.98
CA GLY A 309 7.68 -9.82 4.11
C GLY A 309 8.29 -11.11 3.56
N ASP A 310 9.62 -11.20 3.50
CA ASP A 310 10.32 -12.39 3.02
C ASP A 310 10.29 -13.54 4.06
N LEU A 311 10.08 -13.26 5.37
CA LEU A 311 10.01 -14.27 6.43
C LEU A 311 8.93 -15.32 6.19
N ARG A 312 7.73 -14.89 5.76
CA ARG A 312 6.67 -15.83 5.33
C ARG A 312 7.15 -16.73 4.17
N LYS A 313 7.87 -16.14 3.22
CA LYS A 313 8.41 -16.90 2.09
C LYS A 313 9.47 -17.89 2.57
N THR A 314 10.33 -17.48 3.50
CA THR A 314 11.33 -18.34 4.14
C THR A 314 10.68 -19.53 4.80
N ALA A 315 9.71 -19.31 5.70
CA ALA A 315 8.96 -20.36 6.38
C ALA A 315 8.34 -21.36 5.40
N ILE A 316 7.62 -20.89 4.39
CA ILE A 316 6.98 -21.76 3.40
C ILE A 316 8.03 -22.56 2.60
N THR A 317 9.14 -21.93 2.24
CA THR A 317 10.23 -22.61 1.51
C THR A 317 10.88 -23.72 2.37
N GLU A 318 11.07 -23.46 3.66
CA GLU A 318 11.60 -24.47 4.59
C GLU A 318 10.64 -25.63 4.81
N LEU A 319 9.34 -25.37 5.01
CA LEU A 319 8.31 -26.40 5.13
C LEU A 319 8.27 -27.30 3.88
N ILE A 320 8.36 -26.72 2.69
CA ILE A 320 8.42 -27.50 1.45
C ILE A 320 9.71 -28.32 1.37
N ARG A 321 10.86 -27.76 1.75
CA ARG A 321 12.15 -28.47 1.76
C ARG A 321 12.18 -29.61 2.76
N SER A 322 11.46 -29.47 3.87
CA SER A 322 11.32 -30.50 4.90
C SER A 322 10.29 -31.58 4.52
N GLY A 323 9.69 -31.51 3.33
CA GLY A 323 8.75 -32.52 2.85
C GLY A 323 7.36 -32.45 3.49
N VAL A 324 7.00 -31.33 4.12
CA VAL A 324 5.66 -31.13 4.69
C VAL A 324 4.63 -31.13 3.59
N ASP A 325 3.51 -31.83 3.81
CA ASP A 325 2.42 -31.92 2.84
C ASP A 325 1.87 -30.54 2.44
N GLN A 326 1.57 -30.36 1.17
CA GLN A 326 1.13 -29.08 0.63
C GLN A 326 -0.22 -28.62 1.22
N LEU A 327 -1.13 -29.56 1.53
CA LEU A 327 -2.41 -29.21 2.17
C LEU A 327 -2.18 -28.75 3.61
N ALA A 328 -1.25 -29.37 4.35
CA ALA A 328 -0.85 -28.92 5.67
C ALA A 328 -0.22 -27.50 5.62
N ILE A 329 0.66 -27.23 4.65
CA ILE A 329 1.21 -25.88 4.45
C ILE A 329 0.10 -24.88 4.14
N MET A 330 -0.88 -25.25 3.32
CA MET A 330 -2.01 -24.39 2.97
C MET A 330 -2.91 -24.09 4.16
N SER A 331 -3.18 -25.07 5.03
CA SER A 331 -4.00 -24.89 6.24
C SER A 331 -3.39 -23.86 7.19
N VAL A 332 -2.08 -23.94 7.41
CA VAL A 332 -1.34 -23.01 8.29
C VAL A 332 -1.21 -21.62 7.64
N THR A 333 -0.89 -21.57 6.35
CA THR A 333 -0.59 -20.30 5.66
C THR A 333 -1.81 -19.60 5.07
N GLY A 334 -2.97 -20.26 5.04
CA GLY A 334 -4.21 -19.71 4.47
C GLY A 334 -4.18 -19.57 2.94
N HIS A 335 -3.42 -20.41 2.23
CA HIS A 335 -3.45 -20.47 0.78
C HIS A 335 -4.68 -21.27 0.30
N ARG A 336 -5.48 -20.69 -0.61
CA ARG A 336 -6.69 -21.33 -1.15
C ARG A 336 -6.43 -22.25 -2.36
N ASN A 337 -5.25 -22.16 -2.95
CA ASN A 337 -4.91 -22.88 -4.17
C ASN A 337 -3.45 -23.36 -4.09
N VAL A 338 -3.23 -24.64 -4.38
CA VAL A 338 -1.90 -25.27 -4.45
C VAL A 338 -0.96 -24.52 -5.42
N GLN A 339 -1.49 -24.02 -6.55
CA GLN A 339 -0.71 -23.24 -7.51
C GLN A 339 -0.07 -21.99 -6.89
N SER A 340 -0.62 -21.47 -5.79
CA SER A 340 -0.03 -20.36 -5.07
C SER A 340 1.25 -20.72 -4.32
N LEU A 341 1.56 -22.02 -4.18
CA LEU A 341 2.82 -22.53 -3.62
C LEU A 341 3.93 -22.70 -4.68
N ASN A 342 3.58 -22.69 -5.99
CA ASN A 342 4.56 -22.87 -7.08
C ASN A 342 5.78 -21.90 -7.01
N PRO A 343 5.65 -20.62 -6.61
CA PRO A 343 6.80 -19.74 -6.48
C PRO A 343 7.83 -20.22 -5.46
N TYR A 344 7.42 -20.99 -4.46
CA TYR A 344 8.27 -21.52 -3.40
C TYR A 344 8.94 -22.85 -3.77
N ASN A 345 8.31 -23.65 -4.65
CA ASN A 345 8.86 -24.92 -5.17
C ASN A 345 10.10 -24.73 -6.06
N LYS A 346 10.30 -23.54 -6.63
CA LYS A 346 11.45 -23.24 -7.49
C LYS A 346 12.82 -23.33 -6.78
N HIS A 347 12.83 -23.38 -5.47
CA HIS A 347 14.03 -23.50 -4.66
C HIS A 347 14.30 -24.96 -4.21
N ASN A 348 13.52 -25.92 -4.69
CA ASN A 348 13.63 -27.31 -4.25
C ASN A 348 14.42 -28.13 -5.27
N PHE A 349 15.76 -28.09 -5.15
CA PHE A 349 16.67 -28.95 -5.97
C PHE A 349 16.55 -30.44 -5.64
N ASN A 350 15.98 -30.81 -4.50
CA ASN A 350 15.94 -32.18 -4.01
C ASN A 350 14.78 -32.99 -4.59
N THR A 351 13.69 -32.39 -5.02
CA THR A 351 12.56 -33.08 -5.66
C THR A 351 12.91 -33.59 -7.07
N ALA A 352 13.88 -33.01 -7.74
CA ALA A 352 14.34 -33.49 -9.06
C ALA A 352 15.30 -34.70 -8.99
N LYS A 353 15.81 -35.04 -7.79
CA LYS A 353 16.68 -36.22 -7.57
C LYS A 353 15.93 -37.45 -7.09
N SER A 354 14.67 -37.30 -6.68
CA SER A 354 13.83 -38.41 -6.16
C SER A 354 12.70 -38.81 -7.13
N ALA A 355 12.63 -38.22 -8.31
CA ALA A 355 11.78 -38.60 -9.43
C ALA A 355 12.63 -39.30 -10.53
#